data_8868d6b550bda3e853fbe6390b384608
#
_entry.id   8868d6b550bda3e853fbe6390b384608
#
_cell.length_a   1.000
_cell.length_b   1.000
_cell.length_c   1.000
_cell.angle_alpha   90.00
_cell.angle_beta   90.00
_cell.angle_gamma   90.00
#
_symmetry.space_group_name_H-M   'P 1'
#
loop_
_entity.id
_entity.type
_entity.pdbx_description
1 polymer ?
#
loop_
_entity_poly.entity_id
_entity_poly.type
_entity_poly.pdbx_seq_one_letter_code
_entity_poly.pdbx_strand_id
1 'polypeptide(L)'
;VYFKESKDANKLVEEFMLLANRTVAEKIGRVPKSKKPKVFPYRIHDLPDPEKLDNLSQFIARFGYKLRTSGTKTDVSKSINHLLDDIQGKKEENLIETVSIRAMQKARYSVHNIGHYGLSFDYYTHFTSPIRRYPDMLVHRLLTKYLDLGGRSVSEQKYEALCEHSSSMEQIAANAERASIKYKQVEYMTERLGQTYDGVISGVTEWGLYVELNENKCEGMIPIRDLDDDYYE
;
A
#
# COMPACT_ATOMS: atom_id res chain seq x y z
N VAL A 1 25.17 6.00 1.36
CA VAL A 1 23.80 5.52 1.12
C VAL A 1 23.92 4.17 0.43
N TYR A 2 23.21 3.15 0.91
CA TYR A 2 23.11 1.87 0.25
C TYR A 2 21.64 1.48 0.10
N PHE A 3 21.30 0.83 -1.01
CA PHE A 3 19.94 0.33 -1.23
C PHE A 3 19.86 -1.12 -0.75
N LYS A 4 18.79 -1.42 -0.02
CA LYS A 4 18.53 -2.78 0.44
C LYS A 4 17.98 -3.61 -0.71
N GLU A 5 18.72 -4.65 -1.10
CA GLU A 5 18.25 -5.62 -2.09
C GLU A 5 17.38 -6.70 -1.45
N SER A 6 16.23 -6.99 -2.05
CA SER A 6 15.41 -8.15 -1.68
C SER A 6 15.92 -9.39 -2.41
N LYS A 7 16.38 -10.37 -1.63
CA LYS A 7 16.92 -11.66 -2.13
C LYS A 7 15.91 -12.79 -1.91
N ASP A 8 16.17 -13.95 -2.49
CA ASP A 8 15.27 -15.11 -2.40
C ASP A 8 14.94 -15.52 -0.97
N ALA A 9 15.92 -15.43 -0.05
CA ALA A 9 15.67 -15.69 1.37
C ALA A 9 14.66 -14.70 1.98
N ASN A 10 14.68 -13.44 1.57
CA ASN A 10 13.70 -12.44 2.03
C ASN A 10 12.31 -12.77 1.51
N LYS A 11 12.19 -13.13 0.22
CA LYS A 11 10.94 -13.55 -0.41
C LYS A 11 10.37 -14.80 0.23
N LEU A 12 11.22 -15.80 0.52
CA LEU A 12 10.79 -17.02 1.19
C LEU A 12 10.19 -16.74 2.57
N VAL A 13 10.85 -15.91 3.38
CA VAL A 13 10.32 -15.51 4.70
C VAL A 13 8.99 -14.75 4.56
N GLU A 14 8.90 -13.85 3.58
CA GLU A 14 7.66 -13.12 3.29
C GLU A 14 6.51 -14.06 2.95
N GLU A 15 6.71 -15.05 2.07
CA GLU A 15 5.69 -16.04 1.73
C GLU A 15 5.22 -16.85 2.95
N PHE A 16 6.13 -17.27 3.84
CA PHE A 16 5.75 -17.92 5.09
C PHE A 16 4.96 -17.01 6.02
N MET A 17 5.30 -15.71 6.08
CA MET A 17 4.54 -14.73 6.86
C MET A 17 3.14 -14.53 6.29
N LEU A 18 3.00 -14.44 4.97
CA LEU A 18 1.71 -14.34 4.28
C LEU A 18 0.85 -15.59 4.54
N LEU A 19 1.45 -16.77 4.43
CA LEU A 19 0.78 -18.05 4.70
C LEU A 19 0.27 -18.12 6.16
N ALA A 20 1.10 -17.77 7.14
CA ALA A 20 0.71 -17.74 8.55
C ALA A 20 -0.44 -16.77 8.81
N ASN A 21 -0.33 -15.53 8.32
CA ASN A 21 -1.36 -14.50 8.44
C ASN A 21 -2.70 -14.95 7.86
N ARG A 22 -2.68 -15.50 6.66
CA ARG A 22 -3.86 -16.04 5.98
C ARG A 22 -4.47 -17.22 6.73
N THR A 23 -3.66 -18.21 7.14
CA THR A 23 -4.12 -19.41 7.84
C THR A 23 -4.82 -19.06 9.15
N VAL A 24 -4.28 -18.12 9.93
CA VAL A 24 -4.88 -17.65 11.18
C VAL A 24 -6.23 -16.96 10.92
N ALA A 25 -6.30 -16.09 9.89
CA ALA A 25 -7.54 -15.41 9.52
C ALA A 25 -8.62 -16.40 9.06
N GLU A 26 -8.27 -17.38 8.23
CA GLU A 26 -9.18 -18.43 7.74
C GLU A 26 -9.67 -19.33 8.90
N LYS A 27 -8.80 -19.68 9.84
CA LYS A 27 -9.14 -20.54 10.98
C LYS A 27 -10.28 -20.00 11.83
N ILE A 28 -10.34 -18.69 12.00
CA ILE A 28 -11.38 -18.01 12.79
C ILE A 28 -12.55 -17.54 11.93
N GLY A 29 -12.26 -17.01 10.73
CA GLY A 29 -13.27 -16.38 9.87
C GLY A 29 -14.06 -17.35 9.00
N ARG A 30 -13.41 -18.42 8.52
CA ARG A 30 -14.06 -19.41 7.65
C ARG A 30 -14.87 -20.42 8.49
N VAL A 31 -16.12 -20.07 8.77
CA VAL A 31 -17.06 -20.92 9.51
C VAL A 31 -18.19 -21.40 8.59
N PRO A 32 -18.87 -22.53 8.92
CA PRO A 32 -20.06 -22.96 8.19
C PRO A 32 -21.13 -21.85 8.15
N LYS A 33 -21.91 -21.78 7.08
CA LYS A 33 -22.99 -20.78 6.91
C LYS A 33 -24.01 -20.74 8.04
N SER A 34 -24.14 -21.84 8.79
CA SER A 34 -25.02 -21.94 9.96
C SER A 34 -24.47 -21.29 11.23
N LYS A 35 -23.21 -20.84 11.23
CA LYS A 35 -22.56 -20.23 12.39
C LYS A 35 -22.10 -18.81 12.08
N LYS A 36 -22.29 -17.89 13.03
CA LYS A 36 -21.70 -16.55 12.96
C LYS A 36 -20.22 -16.64 13.35
N PRO A 37 -19.28 -16.06 12.54
CA PRO A 37 -17.88 -16.02 12.92
C PRO A 37 -17.70 -15.21 14.21
N LYS A 38 -16.69 -15.58 15.00
CA LYS A 38 -16.29 -14.80 16.17
C LYS A 38 -15.65 -13.49 15.74
N VAL A 39 -15.81 -12.43 16.52
CA VAL A 39 -15.18 -11.13 16.29
C VAL A 39 -13.66 -11.28 16.25
N PHE A 40 -13.05 -10.82 15.17
CA PHE A 40 -11.62 -10.98 14.93
C PHE A 40 -11.09 -9.84 14.10
N PRO A 41 -9.90 -9.25 14.38
CA PRO A 41 -9.31 -8.22 13.56
C PRO A 41 -8.80 -8.80 12.23
N TYR A 42 -9.25 -8.21 11.12
CA TYR A 42 -8.74 -8.51 9.78
C TYR A 42 -7.94 -7.32 9.25
N ARG A 43 -6.99 -7.57 8.38
CA ARG A 43 -6.39 -6.58 7.52
C ARG A 43 -7.16 -6.60 6.21
N ILE A 44 -7.96 -5.61 5.98
CA ILE A 44 -8.82 -5.51 4.80
C ILE A 44 -8.28 -4.50 3.81
N HIS A 45 -8.50 -4.77 2.54
CA HIS A 45 -8.15 -3.88 1.45
C HIS A 45 -9.31 -3.89 0.43
N ASP A 46 -9.97 -2.76 0.32
CA ASP A 46 -11.13 -2.61 -0.55
C ASP A 46 -10.73 -2.55 -2.03
N LEU A 47 -11.73 -2.65 -2.89
CA LEU A 47 -11.57 -2.42 -4.33
C LEU A 47 -11.08 -1.00 -4.59
N PRO A 48 -10.32 -0.78 -5.67
CA PRO A 48 -9.99 0.56 -6.12
C PRO A 48 -11.26 1.39 -6.36
N ASP A 49 -11.16 2.68 -6.14
CA ASP A 49 -12.22 3.62 -6.42
C ASP A 49 -12.52 3.64 -7.94
N PRO A 50 -13.78 3.43 -8.38
CA PRO A 50 -14.12 3.39 -9.80
C PRO A 50 -13.74 4.66 -10.55
N GLU A 51 -13.95 5.84 -9.96
CA GLU A 51 -13.60 7.12 -10.57
C GLU A 51 -12.10 7.25 -10.78
N LYS A 52 -11.31 6.83 -9.78
CA LYS A 52 -9.84 6.83 -9.90
C LYS A 52 -9.33 5.81 -10.90
N LEU A 53 -10.00 4.66 -11.04
CA LEU A 53 -9.67 3.68 -12.08
C LEU A 53 -9.96 4.21 -13.48
N ASP A 54 -11.06 4.92 -13.67
CA ASP A 54 -11.41 5.53 -14.95
C ASP A 54 -10.42 6.65 -15.30
N ASN A 55 -10.03 7.48 -14.33
CA ASN A 55 -9.00 8.48 -14.50
C ASN A 55 -7.63 7.85 -14.87
N LEU A 56 -7.26 6.76 -14.18
CA LEU A 56 -6.07 5.98 -14.54
C LEU A 56 -6.16 5.44 -15.97
N SER A 57 -7.31 4.87 -16.35
CA SER A 57 -7.52 4.32 -17.69
C SER A 57 -7.36 5.39 -18.78
N GLN A 58 -7.94 6.58 -18.57
CA GLN A 58 -7.78 7.71 -19.49
C GLN A 58 -6.34 8.20 -19.56
N PHE A 59 -5.66 8.24 -18.43
CA PHE A 59 -4.27 8.66 -18.36
C PHE A 59 -3.34 7.72 -19.15
N ILE A 60 -3.42 6.40 -18.91
CA ILE A 60 -2.55 5.42 -19.58
C ILE A 60 -2.86 5.25 -21.07
N ALA A 61 -4.10 5.56 -21.49
CA ALA A 61 -4.47 5.54 -22.91
C ALA A 61 -3.61 6.49 -23.75
N ARG A 62 -3.10 7.58 -23.16
CA ARG A 62 -2.16 8.51 -23.83
C ARG A 62 -0.82 7.85 -24.19
N PHE A 63 -0.45 6.80 -23.47
CA PHE A 63 0.75 5.99 -23.70
C PHE A 63 0.47 4.73 -24.54
N GLY A 64 -0.78 4.56 -25.00
CA GLY A 64 -1.20 3.41 -25.81
C GLY A 64 -1.59 2.17 -25.00
N TYR A 65 -1.67 2.25 -23.67
CA TYR A 65 -2.10 1.14 -22.81
C TYR A 65 -3.60 1.12 -22.63
N LYS A 66 -4.13 -0.05 -22.28
CA LYS A 66 -5.55 -0.26 -22.00
C LYS A 66 -5.72 -0.86 -20.61
N LEU A 67 -6.68 -0.34 -19.84
CA LEU A 67 -7.08 -0.87 -18.55
C LEU A 67 -8.56 -1.22 -18.56
N ARG A 68 -8.88 -2.43 -18.12
CA ARG A 68 -10.27 -2.83 -17.89
C ARG A 68 -10.72 -2.36 -16.51
N THR A 69 -11.62 -1.37 -16.47
CA THR A 69 -12.11 -0.77 -15.22
C THR A 69 -13.40 -1.42 -14.70
N SER A 70 -14.02 -2.32 -15.50
CA SER A 70 -15.30 -2.99 -15.19
C SER A 70 -15.19 -4.51 -15.27
N GLY A 71 -16.06 -5.20 -14.56
CA GLY A 71 -16.11 -6.66 -14.52
C GLY A 71 -16.01 -7.22 -13.10
N THR A 72 -15.57 -8.46 -12.96
CA THR A 72 -15.35 -9.05 -11.64
C THR A 72 -14.08 -8.49 -10.99
N LYS A 73 -13.99 -8.60 -9.64
CA LYS A 73 -12.79 -8.25 -8.86
C LYS A 73 -11.51 -8.82 -9.48
N THR A 74 -11.58 -10.07 -9.94
CA THR A 74 -10.46 -10.79 -10.57
C THR A 74 -10.09 -10.20 -11.93
N ASP A 75 -11.07 -9.75 -12.71
CA ASP A 75 -10.81 -9.20 -14.05
C ASP A 75 -10.06 -7.87 -13.96
N VAL A 76 -10.49 -6.99 -13.06
CA VAL A 76 -9.82 -5.70 -12.83
C VAL A 76 -8.40 -5.93 -12.30
N SER A 77 -8.23 -6.82 -11.31
CA SER A 77 -6.91 -7.15 -10.76
C SER A 77 -5.95 -7.70 -11.82
N LYS A 78 -6.42 -8.63 -12.67
CA LYS A 78 -5.61 -9.17 -13.78
C LYS A 78 -5.23 -8.09 -14.79
N SER A 79 -6.15 -7.17 -15.09
CA SER A 79 -5.87 -6.08 -16.02
C SER A 79 -4.81 -5.12 -15.49
N ILE A 80 -4.83 -4.82 -14.19
CA ILE A 80 -3.80 -3.99 -13.55
C ILE A 80 -2.45 -4.70 -13.53
N ASN A 81 -2.41 -5.99 -13.18
CA ASN A 81 -1.17 -6.75 -13.19
C ASN A 81 -0.56 -6.82 -14.61
N HIS A 82 -1.39 -7.06 -15.62
CA HIS A 82 -0.95 -7.06 -17.02
C HIS A 82 -0.38 -5.69 -17.44
N LEU A 83 -1.02 -4.60 -17.02
CA LEU A 83 -0.49 -3.25 -17.25
C LEU A 83 0.89 -3.08 -16.61
N LEU A 84 1.07 -3.51 -15.34
CA LEU A 84 2.34 -3.42 -14.64
C LEU A 84 3.44 -4.26 -15.30
N ASP A 85 3.08 -5.45 -15.79
CA ASP A 85 4.00 -6.31 -16.55
C ASP A 85 4.39 -5.66 -17.90
N ASP A 86 3.43 -5.04 -18.59
CA ASP A 86 3.64 -4.40 -19.90
C ASP A 86 4.54 -3.17 -19.84
N ILE A 87 4.54 -2.43 -18.74
CA ILE A 87 5.35 -1.21 -18.58
C ILE A 87 6.74 -1.48 -18.05
N GLN A 88 7.03 -2.70 -17.59
CA GLN A 88 8.31 -3.05 -16.97
C GLN A 88 9.50 -2.75 -17.90
N GLY A 89 10.49 -2.00 -17.41
CA GLY A 89 11.68 -1.59 -18.14
C GLY A 89 11.46 -0.44 -19.14
N LYS A 90 10.25 0.15 -19.20
CA LYS A 90 9.97 1.29 -20.09
C LYS A 90 10.15 2.62 -19.37
N LYS A 91 10.27 3.71 -20.15
CA LYS A 91 10.50 5.06 -19.61
C LYS A 91 9.36 5.56 -18.70
N GLU A 92 8.14 5.17 -19.02
CA GLU A 92 6.90 5.53 -18.32
C GLU A 92 6.58 4.64 -17.11
N GLU A 93 7.36 3.60 -16.82
CA GLU A 93 7.14 2.63 -15.74
C GLU A 93 6.86 3.32 -14.40
N ASN A 94 7.80 4.12 -13.91
CA ASN A 94 7.70 4.80 -12.61
C ASN A 94 6.47 5.71 -12.52
N LEU A 95 6.14 6.41 -13.61
CA LEU A 95 4.99 7.32 -13.67
C LEU A 95 3.67 6.54 -13.58
N ILE A 96 3.51 5.48 -14.40
CA ILE A 96 2.29 4.67 -14.43
C ILE A 96 2.13 3.88 -13.12
N GLU A 97 3.21 3.33 -12.56
CA GLU A 97 3.18 2.69 -11.23
C GLU A 97 2.69 3.66 -10.15
N THR A 98 3.24 4.86 -10.10
CA THR A 98 2.86 5.89 -9.13
C THR A 98 1.38 6.25 -9.22
N VAL A 99 0.86 6.47 -10.43
CA VAL A 99 -0.56 6.79 -10.64
C VAL A 99 -1.44 5.59 -10.33
N SER A 100 -1.01 4.38 -10.66
CA SER A 100 -1.72 3.13 -10.34
C SER A 100 -1.85 2.93 -8.83
N ILE A 101 -0.78 3.14 -8.06
CA ILE A 101 -0.81 3.06 -6.59
C ILE A 101 -1.75 4.10 -5.98
N ARG A 102 -1.80 5.32 -6.53
CA ARG A 102 -2.72 6.38 -6.07
C ARG A 102 -4.19 6.07 -6.34
N ALA A 103 -4.50 5.25 -7.35
CA ALA A 103 -5.84 4.77 -7.63
C ALA A 103 -6.33 3.70 -6.64
N MET A 104 -5.41 3.00 -5.96
CA MET A 104 -5.74 1.97 -4.98
C MET A 104 -6.26 2.56 -3.67
N GLN A 105 -7.15 1.82 -3.01
CA GLN A 105 -7.57 2.12 -1.64
C GLN A 105 -6.44 1.79 -0.65
N LYS A 106 -6.48 2.38 0.54
CA LYS A 106 -5.54 2.00 1.61
C LYS A 106 -6.07 0.80 2.38
N ALA A 107 -5.20 -0.17 2.64
CA ALA A 107 -5.52 -1.26 3.55
C ALA A 107 -5.69 -0.72 4.98
N ARG A 108 -6.65 -1.27 5.74
CA ARG A 108 -6.96 -0.88 7.12
C ARG A 108 -7.31 -2.10 7.97
N TYR A 109 -7.37 -1.93 9.27
CA TYR A 109 -7.88 -2.95 10.16
C TYR A 109 -9.39 -2.78 10.38
N SER A 110 -10.11 -3.89 10.45
CA SER A 110 -11.53 -3.94 10.78
C SER A 110 -11.91 -5.33 11.27
N VAL A 111 -12.97 -5.44 12.07
CA VAL A 111 -13.58 -6.73 12.40
C VAL A 111 -14.56 -7.21 11.33
N HIS A 112 -14.89 -6.36 10.37
CA HIS A 112 -15.74 -6.67 9.22
C HIS A 112 -14.88 -7.11 8.04
N ASN A 113 -14.83 -8.42 7.79
CA ASN A 113 -14.03 -8.97 6.70
C ASN A 113 -14.67 -8.70 5.35
N ILE A 114 -13.95 -8.00 4.48
CA ILE A 114 -14.28 -7.81 3.05
C ILE A 114 -13.22 -8.40 2.13
N GLY A 115 -12.23 -9.11 2.70
CA GLY A 115 -11.05 -9.60 2.00
C GLY A 115 -9.97 -8.56 1.82
N HIS A 116 -8.89 -8.96 1.17
CA HIS A 116 -7.74 -8.09 0.87
C HIS A 116 -7.49 -8.08 -0.64
N TYR A 117 -7.94 -7.02 -1.31
CA TYR A 117 -7.87 -6.90 -2.78
C TYR A 117 -6.45 -7.07 -3.31
N GLY A 118 -5.49 -6.29 -2.81
CA GLY A 118 -4.12 -6.30 -3.32
C GLY A 118 -3.37 -7.64 -3.16
N LEU A 119 -3.80 -8.50 -2.21
CA LEU A 119 -3.25 -9.85 -2.03
C LEU A 119 -4.14 -10.95 -2.64
N SER A 120 -5.32 -10.60 -3.14
CA SER A 120 -6.34 -11.56 -3.63
C SER A 120 -6.71 -12.63 -2.59
N PHE A 121 -6.75 -12.26 -1.31
CA PHE A 121 -7.15 -13.15 -0.21
C PHE A 121 -8.55 -12.83 0.29
N ASP A 122 -9.38 -13.86 0.49
CA ASP A 122 -10.71 -13.71 1.10
C ASP A 122 -10.64 -13.45 2.60
N TYR A 123 -9.59 -13.96 3.26
CA TYR A 123 -9.32 -13.79 4.68
C TYR A 123 -7.85 -13.43 4.87
N TYR A 124 -7.61 -12.31 5.54
CA TYR A 124 -6.25 -11.91 5.86
C TYR A 124 -6.21 -11.12 7.17
N THR A 125 -5.19 -11.36 7.97
CA THR A 125 -4.91 -10.61 9.19
C THR A 125 -3.42 -10.39 9.34
N HIS A 126 -3.02 -9.53 10.23
CA HIS A 126 -1.64 -9.43 10.68
C HIS A 126 -1.45 -10.22 11.98
N PHE A 127 -0.53 -11.17 11.95
CA PHE A 127 -0.24 -12.08 13.06
C PHE A 127 1.25 -12.18 13.38
N THR A 128 2.12 -11.98 12.40
CA THR A 128 3.54 -12.35 12.45
C THR A 128 4.46 -11.31 13.10
N SER A 129 3.94 -10.15 13.53
CA SER A 129 4.77 -9.07 14.09
C SER A 129 4.19 -8.43 15.38
N PRO A 130 3.88 -9.21 16.44
CA PRO A 130 3.22 -8.70 17.65
C PRO A 130 4.07 -7.74 18.49
N ILE A 131 5.40 -7.73 18.30
CA ILE A 131 6.30 -6.83 19.04
C ILE A 131 6.12 -5.37 18.59
N ARG A 132 5.84 -5.14 17.31
CA ARG A 132 5.77 -3.81 16.72
C ARG A 132 4.39 -3.40 16.21
N ARG A 133 3.41 -4.32 16.17
CA ARG A 133 2.04 -4.04 15.72
C ARG A 133 1.03 -4.51 16.76
N TYR A 134 0.29 -3.56 17.29
CA TYR A 134 -0.75 -3.85 18.29
C TYR A 134 -1.89 -4.77 17.77
N PRO A 135 -2.36 -4.63 16.50
CA PRO A 135 -3.35 -5.58 15.96
C PRO A 135 -2.89 -7.03 15.97
N ASP A 136 -1.62 -7.32 15.71
CA ASP A 136 -1.06 -8.69 15.83
C ASP A 136 -1.18 -9.21 17.25
N MET A 137 -0.91 -8.38 18.26
CA MET A 137 -1.10 -8.77 19.67
C MET A 137 -2.58 -9.06 19.99
N LEU A 138 -3.52 -8.27 19.46
CA LEU A 138 -4.96 -8.54 19.60
C LEU A 138 -5.31 -9.90 18.99
N VAL A 139 -4.78 -10.19 17.80
CA VAL A 139 -4.98 -11.46 17.09
C VAL A 139 -4.45 -12.62 17.92
N HIS A 140 -3.24 -12.56 18.48
CA HIS A 140 -2.69 -13.59 19.37
C HIS A 140 -3.59 -13.84 20.57
N ARG A 141 -4.02 -12.80 21.27
CA ARG A 141 -4.89 -12.90 22.46
C ARG A 141 -6.24 -13.53 22.13
N LEU A 142 -6.84 -13.16 20.98
CA LEU A 142 -8.11 -13.71 20.56
C LEU A 142 -7.97 -15.15 20.07
N LEU A 143 -6.88 -15.48 19.38
CA LEU A 143 -6.59 -16.83 18.93
C LEU A 143 -6.51 -17.79 20.13
N THR A 144 -5.70 -17.47 21.15
CA THR A 144 -5.61 -18.23 22.39
C THR A 144 -6.98 -18.36 23.07
N LYS A 145 -7.71 -17.23 23.20
CA LYS A 145 -9.03 -17.25 23.81
C LYS A 145 -10.02 -18.18 23.10
N TYR A 146 -9.99 -18.21 21.77
CA TYR A 146 -10.97 -18.93 20.96
C TYR A 146 -10.63 -20.39 20.73
N LEU A 147 -9.35 -20.74 20.66
CA LEU A 147 -8.88 -22.10 20.44
C LEU A 147 -8.61 -22.84 21.75
N ASP A 148 -7.81 -22.26 22.63
CA ASP A 148 -7.32 -22.95 23.82
C ASP A 148 -8.33 -22.89 25.00
N LEU A 149 -8.98 -21.72 25.15
CA LEU A 149 -9.89 -21.48 26.28
C LEU A 149 -11.38 -21.67 25.94
N GLY A 150 -11.71 -21.99 24.67
CA GLY A 150 -13.09 -22.14 24.19
C GLY A 150 -13.96 -20.90 24.40
N GLY A 151 -13.35 -19.71 24.51
CA GLY A 151 -14.01 -18.47 24.91
C GLY A 151 -15.12 -18.01 24.00
N ARG A 152 -16.10 -17.30 24.57
CA ARG A 152 -17.15 -16.61 23.80
C ARG A 152 -16.57 -15.46 22.98
N SER A 153 -17.28 -15.05 21.90
CA SER A 153 -16.93 -13.88 21.12
C SER A 153 -16.86 -12.63 22.00
N VAL A 154 -15.99 -11.71 21.62
CA VAL A 154 -15.81 -10.42 22.29
C VAL A 154 -16.77 -9.36 21.73
N SER A 155 -16.79 -8.16 22.33
CA SER A 155 -17.60 -7.04 21.85
C SER A 155 -17.08 -6.55 20.48
N GLU A 156 -17.93 -6.61 19.47
CA GLU A 156 -17.65 -6.14 18.12
C GLU A 156 -17.29 -4.64 18.11
N GLN A 157 -18.13 -3.81 18.73
CA GLN A 157 -17.94 -2.36 18.82
C GLN A 157 -16.58 -1.98 19.44
N LYS A 158 -16.21 -2.67 20.55
CA LYS A 158 -14.92 -2.40 21.21
C LYS A 158 -13.73 -2.72 20.31
N TYR A 159 -13.79 -3.87 19.62
CA TYR A 159 -12.67 -4.30 18.78
C TYR A 159 -12.61 -3.55 17.44
N GLU A 160 -13.78 -3.10 16.90
CA GLU A 160 -13.78 -2.20 15.74
C GLU A 160 -13.11 -0.86 16.09
N ALA A 161 -13.44 -0.25 17.23
CA ALA A 161 -12.78 0.98 17.68
C ALA A 161 -11.25 0.81 17.85
N LEU A 162 -10.79 -0.36 18.32
CA LEU A 162 -9.36 -0.66 18.41
C LEU A 162 -8.71 -0.80 17.02
N CYS A 163 -9.42 -1.38 16.06
CA CYS A 163 -8.97 -1.50 14.68
C CYS A 163 -8.87 -0.13 13.99
N GLU A 164 -9.88 0.72 14.14
CA GLU A 164 -9.89 2.09 13.62
C GLU A 164 -8.74 2.92 14.21
N HIS A 165 -8.57 2.87 15.53
CA HIS A 165 -7.46 3.55 16.20
C HIS A 165 -6.11 3.04 15.69
N SER A 166 -5.93 1.72 15.55
CA SER A 166 -4.68 1.15 15.04
C SER A 166 -4.39 1.59 13.60
N SER A 167 -5.41 1.68 12.75
CA SER A 167 -5.27 2.16 11.37
C SER A 167 -4.88 3.64 11.32
N SER A 168 -5.46 4.46 12.20
CA SER A 168 -5.10 5.88 12.33
C SER A 168 -3.66 6.05 12.81
N MET A 169 -3.23 5.29 13.83
CA MET A 169 -1.86 5.35 14.34
C MET A 169 -0.83 4.86 13.31
N GLU A 170 -1.16 3.83 12.52
CA GLU A 170 -0.32 3.38 11.41
C GLU A 170 -0.10 4.49 10.38
N GLN A 171 -1.15 5.27 10.04
CA GLN A 171 -1.03 6.39 9.11
C GLN A 171 -0.17 7.51 9.68
N ILE A 172 -0.31 7.83 10.98
CA ILE A 172 0.52 8.83 11.66
C ILE A 172 1.99 8.38 11.67
N ALA A 173 2.26 7.12 12.01
CA ALA A 173 3.61 6.55 12.00
C ALA A 173 4.25 6.61 10.62
N ALA A 174 3.51 6.24 9.57
CA ALA A 174 4.00 6.30 8.19
C ALA A 174 4.26 7.75 7.73
N ASN A 175 3.46 8.70 8.18
CA ASN A 175 3.69 10.13 7.88
C ASN A 175 4.94 10.64 8.60
N ALA A 176 5.14 10.27 9.87
CA ALA A 176 6.31 10.63 10.65
C ALA A 176 7.61 10.06 10.06
N GLU A 177 7.57 8.78 9.62
CA GLU A 177 8.70 8.14 8.93
C GLU A 177 9.06 8.89 7.64
N ARG A 178 8.07 9.19 6.80
CA ARG A 178 8.29 9.97 5.56
C ARG A 178 8.85 11.35 5.84
N ALA A 179 8.34 12.05 6.85
CA ALA A 179 8.85 13.35 7.22
C ALA A 179 10.29 13.28 7.73
N SER A 180 10.64 12.26 8.50
CA SER A 180 12.02 12.02 8.98
C SER A 180 12.98 11.74 7.83
N ILE A 181 12.58 10.90 6.86
CA ILE A 181 13.38 10.61 5.67
C ILE A 181 13.58 11.89 4.86
N LYS A 182 12.52 12.67 4.61
CA LYS A 182 12.60 13.93 3.87
C LYS A 182 13.50 14.94 4.56
N TYR A 183 13.43 15.05 5.89
CA TYR A 183 14.34 15.91 6.67
C TYR A 183 15.81 15.52 6.43
N LYS A 184 16.13 14.22 6.46
CA LYS A 184 17.49 13.73 6.21
C LYS A 184 17.93 13.89 4.76
N GLN A 185 17.03 13.79 3.82
CA GLN A 185 17.30 14.09 2.39
C GLN A 185 17.66 15.55 2.19
N VAL A 186 16.92 16.48 2.83
CA VAL A 186 17.22 17.91 2.77
C VAL A 186 18.59 18.22 3.41
N GLU A 187 18.86 17.66 4.59
CA GLU A 187 20.16 17.79 5.27
C GLU A 187 21.32 17.31 4.36
N TYR A 188 21.16 16.15 3.73
CA TYR A 188 22.13 15.59 2.78
C TYR A 188 22.35 16.49 1.57
N MET A 189 21.29 17.07 1.00
CA MET A 189 21.37 17.95 -0.18
C MET A 189 21.92 19.33 0.15
N THR A 190 21.81 19.82 1.39
CA THR A 190 22.34 21.12 1.80
C THR A 190 23.84 21.22 1.58
N GLU A 191 24.58 20.13 1.77
CA GLU A 191 26.04 20.07 1.54
C GLU A 191 26.41 19.96 0.05
N ARG A 192 25.41 19.83 -0.84
CA ARG A 192 25.58 19.53 -2.28
C ARG A 192 24.94 20.58 -3.18
N LEU A 193 24.69 21.75 -2.63
CA LEU A 193 24.16 22.89 -3.39
C LEU A 193 25.12 23.28 -4.53
N GLY A 194 24.56 23.57 -5.69
CA GLY A 194 25.31 23.93 -6.91
C GLY A 194 25.83 22.73 -7.72
N GLN A 195 25.56 21.50 -7.31
CA GLN A 195 25.86 20.32 -8.12
C GLN A 195 24.72 20.02 -9.10
N THR A 196 25.05 19.41 -10.21
CA THR A 196 24.10 18.98 -11.24
C THR A 196 23.83 17.48 -11.11
N TYR A 197 22.58 17.08 -11.22
CA TYR A 197 22.12 15.71 -11.09
C TYR A 197 21.16 15.33 -12.21
N ASP A 198 21.19 14.08 -12.64
CA ASP A 198 20.17 13.51 -13.49
C ASP A 198 18.95 13.12 -12.63
N GLY A 199 17.75 13.44 -13.12
CA GLY A 199 16.51 13.14 -12.41
C GLY A 199 15.36 12.79 -13.34
N VAL A 200 14.28 12.29 -12.76
CA VAL A 200 13.03 11.98 -13.45
C VAL A 200 11.90 12.80 -12.84
N ILE A 201 11.03 13.34 -13.69
CA ILE A 201 9.84 14.06 -13.23
C ILE A 201 8.94 13.08 -12.51
N SER A 202 8.72 13.31 -11.20
CA SER A 202 7.87 12.50 -10.32
C SER A 202 6.47 13.09 -10.16
N GLY A 203 6.28 14.36 -10.51
CA GLY A 203 4.99 15.03 -10.45
C GLY A 203 4.98 16.37 -11.16
N VAL A 204 3.80 16.75 -11.63
CA VAL A 204 3.54 18.06 -12.27
C VAL A 204 2.40 18.72 -11.48
N THR A 205 2.57 19.98 -11.12
CA THR A 205 1.55 20.79 -10.43
C THR A 205 1.53 22.19 -11.02
N GLU A 206 0.51 22.97 -10.69
CA GLU A 206 0.42 24.39 -11.08
C GLU A 206 1.58 25.25 -10.54
N TRP A 207 2.32 24.75 -9.54
CA TRP A 207 3.45 25.46 -8.92
C TRP A 207 4.80 25.13 -9.54
N GLY A 208 4.89 24.01 -10.27
CA GLY A 208 6.13 23.55 -10.89
C GLY A 208 6.24 22.04 -11.05
N LEU A 209 7.43 21.59 -11.40
CA LEU A 209 7.78 20.19 -11.60
C LEU A 209 8.46 19.60 -10.36
N TYR A 210 7.99 18.46 -9.88
CA TYR A 210 8.71 17.66 -8.90
C TYR A 210 9.65 16.72 -9.64
N VAL A 211 10.92 16.71 -9.22
CA VAL A 211 11.98 15.89 -9.83
C VAL A 211 12.61 15.01 -8.76
N GLU A 212 12.61 13.71 -8.98
CA GLU A 212 13.34 12.74 -8.18
C GLU A 212 14.71 12.47 -8.79
N LEU A 213 15.76 12.61 -8.01
CA LEU A 213 17.14 12.37 -8.46
C LEU A 213 17.40 10.85 -8.59
N ASN A 214 18.01 10.44 -9.72
CA ASN A 214 18.26 9.03 -10.01
C ASN A 214 19.20 8.37 -8.99
N GLU A 215 20.22 9.11 -8.55
CA GLU A 215 21.31 8.60 -7.72
C GLU A 215 20.90 8.33 -6.26
N ASN A 216 20.14 9.23 -5.66
CA ASN A 216 19.91 9.24 -4.21
C ASN A 216 18.42 9.31 -3.82
N LYS A 217 17.53 9.36 -4.82
CA LYS A 217 16.08 9.42 -4.64
C LYS A 217 15.59 10.63 -3.82
N CYS A 218 16.41 11.68 -3.75
CA CYS A 218 15.96 12.95 -3.21
C CYS A 218 15.02 13.63 -4.19
N GLU A 219 13.92 14.17 -3.69
CA GLU A 219 12.92 14.87 -4.49
C GLU A 219 12.96 16.37 -4.21
N GLY A 220 13.03 17.18 -5.25
CA GLY A 220 12.94 18.63 -5.20
C GLY A 220 11.89 19.17 -6.14
N MET A 221 11.49 20.43 -5.94
CA MET A 221 10.57 21.13 -6.85
C MET A 221 11.33 22.18 -7.63
N ILE A 222 11.13 22.18 -8.94
CA ILE A 222 11.53 23.27 -9.85
C ILE A 222 10.31 24.16 -10.02
N PRO A 223 10.31 25.40 -9.49
CA PRO A 223 9.18 26.30 -9.65
C PRO A 223 8.93 26.61 -11.14
N ILE A 224 7.66 26.76 -11.51
CA ILE A 224 7.30 27.05 -12.91
C ILE A 224 7.95 28.35 -13.45
N ARG A 225 8.17 29.33 -12.56
CA ARG A 225 8.84 30.59 -12.92
C ARG A 225 10.31 30.45 -13.27
N ASP A 226 10.94 29.33 -12.89
CA ASP A 226 12.36 29.06 -13.15
C ASP A 226 12.55 28.19 -14.41
N LEU A 227 11.44 27.91 -15.14
CA LEU A 227 11.42 27.21 -16.43
C LEU A 227 11.27 28.26 -17.51
N ASP A 228 12.42 28.70 -18.10
CA ASP A 228 12.48 29.82 -19.05
C ASP A 228 12.26 29.41 -20.52
N ASP A 229 12.11 28.11 -20.81
CA ASP A 229 12.21 27.59 -22.18
C ASP A 229 10.87 27.58 -22.94
N ASP A 230 9.72 27.61 -22.25
CA ASP A 230 8.39 27.54 -22.90
C ASP A 230 7.28 28.07 -21.99
N TYR A 231 6.09 28.25 -22.56
CA TYR A 231 4.85 28.55 -21.82
C TYR A 231 4.23 27.25 -21.37
N TYR A 232 4.27 26.98 -20.06
CA TYR A 232 3.70 25.78 -19.48
C TYR A 232 2.29 26.08 -18.95
N GLU A 233 1.24 25.48 -19.57
CA GLU A 233 -0.16 25.52 -19.13
C GLU A 233 -0.56 24.27 -18.31
#